data_e8e3429d4ce49de8ef2c30402058ae63
#
_entry.id   e8e3429d4ce49de8ef2c30402058ae63
#
_cell.length_a   1.000
_cell.length_b   1.000
_cell.length_c   1.000
_cell.angle_alpha   90.00
_cell.angle_beta   90.00
_cell.angle_gamma   90.00
#
_symmetry.space_group_name_H-M   'P 1'
#
loop_
_entity.id
_entity.type
_entity.pdbx_description
1 polymer ?
#
loop_
_entity_poly.entity_id
_entity_poly.type
_entity_poly.pdbx_seq_one_letter_code
_entity_poly.pdbx_strand_id
1 'polypeptide(L)'
;HRDLHSFPTRRSSDLPSPGNKAGGISTLEEKSLGCTQKCGKALVKDVLQYGERISTKGLNLLSAPGNDLVAATALGASGCHMVLFTTGRGTPFGSFVPTMKISTNTALFNRKGSWIDFNAGTIVEHETIEEVNERFINYLIDVASGELVNNEKKNYREIAIFKTGVTL
;
A
#
# COMPACT_ATOMS: atom_id res chain seq x y z
N HIS A 1 4.11 -1.31 24.48
CA HIS A 1 3.03 -0.36 24.64
C HIS A 1 3.51 1.03 24.24
N ARG A 2 3.26 1.43 23.00
CA ARG A 2 3.38 2.85 22.67
C ARG A 2 2.15 3.55 23.19
N ASP A 3 2.39 4.58 23.98
CA ASP A 3 1.35 5.44 24.54
C ASP A 3 0.53 6.06 23.39
N LEU A 4 -0.64 5.50 23.12
CA LEU A 4 -1.62 6.03 22.15
C LEU A 4 -2.24 7.35 22.62
N HIS A 5 -1.86 7.82 23.82
CA HIS A 5 -2.38 9.02 24.45
C HIS A 5 -1.68 10.34 24.06
N SER A 6 -0.60 10.26 23.26
CA SER A 6 0.17 11.45 22.87
C SER A 6 -0.31 12.15 21.58
N PHE A 7 -1.44 11.70 20.99
CA PHE A 7 -1.99 12.35 19.79
C PHE A 7 -3.16 13.26 20.14
N PRO A 8 -3.01 14.59 20.00
CA PRO A 8 -4.08 15.51 20.34
C PRO A 8 -5.29 15.49 19.41
N THR A 9 -5.30 14.71 18.33
CA THR A 9 -6.34 14.80 17.31
C THR A 9 -7.10 13.52 16.96
N ARG A 10 -6.71 12.35 17.49
CA ARG A 10 -7.48 11.11 17.29
C ARG A 10 -7.74 10.41 18.61
N ARG A 11 -9.02 10.23 18.93
CA ARG A 11 -9.45 9.39 20.05
C ARG A 11 -9.13 7.94 19.74
N SER A 12 -8.73 7.16 20.74
CA SER A 12 -8.53 5.70 20.59
C SER A 12 -9.78 4.99 20.05
N SER A 13 -10.98 5.58 20.26
CA SER A 13 -12.24 5.12 19.69
C SER A 13 -12.36 5.24 18.17
N ASP A 14 -11.46 6.00 17.52
CA ASP A 14 -11.49 6.22 16.07
C ASP A 14 -10.71 5.16 15.29
N LEU A 15 -10.07 4.24 15.99
CA LEU A 15 -9.33 3.11 15.39
C LEU A 15 -10.03 1.78 15.68
N PRO A 16 -10.13 0.89 14.71
CA PRO A 16 -9.86 1.06 13.27
C PRO A 16 -10.72 2.15 12.64
N SER A 17 -10.25 2.75 11.53
CA SER A 17 -10.99 3.84 10.85
C SER A 17 -12.41 3.39 10.44
N PRO A 18 -13.37 4.33 10.28
CA PRO A 18 -14.75 3.98 9.92
C PRO A 18 -14.87 3.08 8.70
N GLY A 19 -13.99 3.24 7.70
CA GLY A 19 -13.96 2.38 6.53
C GLY A 19 -13.51 0.96 6.81
N ASN A 20 -12.59 0.75 7.73
CA ASN A 20 -12.19 -0.58 8.18
C ASN A 20 -13.34 -1.26 8.95
N LYS A 21 -14.01 -0.52 9.85
CA LYS A 21 -15.18 -1.01 10.58
C LYS A 21 -16.32 -1.43 9.64
N ALA A 22 -16.62 -0.58 8.66
CA ALA A 22 -17.62 -0.89 7.64
C ALA A 22 -17.25 -2.13 6.80
N GLY A 23 -15.97 -2.41 6.63
CA GLY A 23 -15.45 -3.62 5.97
C GLY A 23 -15.33 -4.84 6.89
N GLY A 24 -15.80 -4.76 8.15
CA GLY A 24 -15.85 -5.89 9.07
C GLY A 24 -14.67 -6.01 10.03
N ILE A 25 -13.68 -5.12 9.96
CA ILE A 25 -12.54 -5.13 10.91
C ILE A 25 -12.98 -4.48 12.23
N SER A 26 -12.92 -5.25 13.32
CA SER A 26 -13.41 -4.83 14.63
C SER A 26 -12.32 -4.24 15.55
N THR A 27 -11.09 -4.73 15.44
CA THR A 27 -9.98 -4.36 16.32
C THR A 27 -8.69 -4.04 15.57
N LEU A 28 -7.72 -3.41 16.25
CA LEU A 28 -6.38 -3.15 15.68
C LEU A 28 -5.58 -4.45 15.50
N GLU A 29 -5.76 -5.41 16.39
CA GLU A 29 -5.14 -6.72 16.33
C GLU A 29 -5.61 -7.46 15.08
N GLU A 30 -6.90 -7.46 14.81
CA GLU A 30 -7.48 -8.07 13.62
C GLU A 30 -6.96 -7.42 12.34
N LYS A 31 -6.80 -6.10 12.32
CA LYS A 31 -6.17 -5.39 11.21
C LYS A 31 -4.71 -5.80 11.02
N SER A 32 -3.96 -5.98 12.11
CA SER A 32 -2.56 -6.41 12.08
C SER A 32 -2.41 -7.84 11.57
N LEU A 33 -3.29 -8.75 11.98
CA LEU A 33 -3.35 -10.12 11.46
C LEU A 33 -3.58 -10.14 9.95
N GLY A 34 -4.46 -9.27 9.42
CA GLY A 34 -4.67 -9.11 7.99
C GLY A 34 -3.39 -8.73 7.24
N CYS A 35 -2.56 -7.87 7.80
CA CYS A 35 -1.26 -7.52 7.21
C CYS A 35 -0.31 -8.72 7.15
N THR A 36 -0.28 -9.55 8.20
CA THR A 36 0.52 -10.79 8.23
C THR A 36 0.05 -11.80 7.19
N GLN A 37 -1.26 -11.96 7.04
CA GLN A 37 -1.84 -12.87 6.04
C GLN A 37 -1.50 -12.46 4.60
N LYS A 38 -1.39 -11.16 4.32
CA LYS A 38 -1.01 -10.64 2.99
C LYS A 38 0.41 -10.97 2.58
N CYS A 39 1.29 -11.32 3.51
CA CYS A 39 2.64 -11.80 3.20
C CYS A 39 2.65 -13.18 2.52
N GLY A 40 1.55 -13.91 2.54
CA GLY A 40 1.45 -15.25 1.97
C GLY A 40 2.32 -16.26 2.72
N LYS A 41 2.88 -17.21 1.97
CA LYS A 41 3.71 -18.31 2.50
C LYS A 41 5.21 -18.15 2.18
N ALA A 42 5.62 -17.00 1.65
CA ALA A 42 7.02 -16.76 1.32
C ALA A 42 7.86 -16.62 2.59
N LEU A 43 9.08 -17.15 2.54
CA LEU A 43 10.01 -17.03 3.65
C LEU A 43 10.48 -15.57 3.79
N VAL A 44 10.24 -14.97 4.96
CA VAL A 44 10.80 -13.65 5.30
C VAL A 44 12.32 -13.80 5.47
N LYS A 45 13.07 -13.02 4.71
CA LYS A 45 14.54 -13.08 4.67
C LYS A 45 15.18 -12.06 5.58
N ASP A 46 14.51 -10.89 5.78
CA ASP A 46 15.06 -9.82 6.60
C ASP A 46 13.95 -8.93 7.16
N VAL A 47 14.28 -8.19 8.21
CA VAL A 47 13.39 -7.19 8.84
C VAL A 47 14.14 -5.89 8.97
N LEU A 48 13.80 -4.93 8.11
CA LEU A 48 14.44 -3.63 8.02
C LEU A 48 13.83 -2.64 9.02
N GLN A 49 14.68 -1.84 9.63
CA GLN A 49 14.25 -0.70 10.42
C GLN A 49 13.87 0.48 9.51
N TYR A 50 13.17 1.46 10.09
CA TYR A 50 12.79 2.67 9.37
C TYR A 50 14.03 3.44 8.86
N GLY A 51 14.14 3.58 7.54
CA GLY A 51 15.27 4.22 6.89
C GLY A 51 16.40 3.28 6.44
N GLU A 52 16.34 1.99 6.76
CA GLU A 52 17.33 1.01 6.28
C GLU A 52 17.11 0.65 4.81
N ARG A 53 18.21 0.32 4.14
CA ARG A 53 18.20 -0.10 2.74
C ARG A 53 18.18 -1.63 2.62
N ILE A 54 17.48 -2.11 1.60
CA ILE A 54 17.44 -3.54 1.25
C ILE A 54 18.84 -3.99 0.85
N SER A 55 19.34 -5.04 1.53
CA SER A 55 20.59 -5.71 1.23
C SER A 55 20.39 -7.18 0.85
N THR A 56 19.30 -7.78 1.31
CA THR A 56 18.99 -9.20 1.13
C THR A 56 17.91 -9.39 0.08
N LYS A 57 18.14 -10.29 -0.88
CA LYS A 57 17.13 -10.64 -1.89
C LYS A 57 16.03 -11.53 -1.30
N GLY A 58 14.78 -11.26 -1.65
CA GLY A 58 13.61 -12.01 -1.21
C GLY A 58 12.60 -11.15 -0.50
N LEU A 59 11.67 -11.76 0.24
CA LEU A 59 10.67 -11.05 1.03
C LEU A 59 11.33 -10.44 2.26
N ASN A 60 11.33 -9.11 2.33
CA ASN A 60 11.77 -8.35 3.49
C ASN A 60 10.58 -7.60 4.09
N LEU A 61 10.56 -7.44 5.40
CA LEU A 61 9.60 -6.59 6.10
C LEU A 61 10.26 -5.26 6.44
N LEU A 62 9.53 -4.16 6.27
CA LEU A 62 10.00 -2.83 6.63
C LEU A 62 9.15 -2.26 7.77
N SER A 63 9.79 -1.96 8.89
CA SER A 63 9.15 -1.23 10.00
C SER A 63 9.08 0.26 9.64
N ALA A 64 7.89 0.74 9.27
CA ALA A 64 7.66 2.13 8.88
C ALA A 64 6.31 2.63 9.43
N PRO A 65 6.11 3.97 9.53
CA PRO A 65 4.80 4.54 9.88
C PRO A 65 3.72 4.13 8.89
N GLY A 66 2.48 3.97 9.40
CA GLY A 66 1.34 3.49 8.61
C GLY A 66 0.64 4.55 7.74
N ASN A 67 1.12 5.80 7.69
CA ASN A 67 0.60 6.82 6.78
C ASN A 67 1.00 6.48 5.34
N ASP A 68 0.06 6.55 4.40
CA ASP A 68 0.25 6.08 3.02
C ASP A 68 1.47 6.71 2.33
N LEU A 69 1.60 8.04 2.38
CA LEU A 69 2.72 8.74 1.75
C LEU A 69 4.05 8.45 2.45
N VAL A 70 4.05 8.41 3.78
CA VAL A 70 5.27 8.12 4.56
C VAL A 70 5.73 6.68 4.30
N ALA A 71 4.81 5.72 4.29
CA ALA A 71 5.11 4.32 4.00
C ALA A 71 5.64 4.14 2.57
N ALA A 72 5.01 4.77 1.57
CA ALA A 72 5.48 4.73 0.19
C ALA A 72 6.88 5.36 0.03
N THR A 73 7.12 6.49 0.72
CA THR A 73 8.45 7.13 0.75
C THR A 73 9.49 6.21 1.40
N ALA A 74 9.13 5.55 2.50
CA ALA A 74 10.02 4.62 3.20
C ALA A 74 10.40 3.43 2.31
N LEU A 75 9.44 2.84 1.58
CA LEU A 75 9.70 1.76 0.63
C LEU A 75 10.66 2.20 -0.48
N GLY A 76 10.41 3.34 -1.11
CA GLY A 76 11.30 3.87 -2.14
C GLY A 76 12.71 4.18 -1.61
N ALA A 77 12.82 4.78 -0.41
CA ALA A 77 14.09 5.05 0.24
C ALA A 77 14.86 3.77 0.62
N SER A 78 14.14 2.70 0.96
CA SER A 78 14.75 1.39 1.22
C SER A 78 15.27 0.70 -0.05
N GLY A 79 14.93 1.21 -1.23
CA GLY A 79 15.43 0.70 -2.52
C GLY A 79 14.38 0.01 -3.38
N CYS A 80 13.09 0.11 -3.05
CA CYS A 80 12.03 -0.35 -3.92
C CYS A 80 11.92 0.54 -5.16
N HIS A 81 11.90 -0.08 -6.34
CA HIS A 81 11.80 0.63 -7.61
C HIS A 81 10.34 0.93 -8.00
N MET A 82 9.39 0.31 -7.35
CA MET A 82 7.96 0.46 -7.58
C MET A 82 7.22 0.21 -6.27
N VAL A 83 6.12 0.91 -6.05
CA VAL A 83 5.20 0.68 -4.92
C VAL A 83 3.88 0.14 -5.46
N LEU A 84 3.45 -1.00 -4.95
CA LEU A 84 2.14 -1.59 -5.23
C LEU A 84 1.19 -1.19 -4.09
N PHE A 85 0.26 -0.30 -4.39
CA PHE A 85 -0.62 0.30 -3.39
C PHE A 85 -2.06 -0.18 -3.55
N THR A 86 -2.49 -1.07 -2.68
CA THR A 86 -3.88 -1.59 -2.68
C THR A 86 -4.81 -0.64 -1.94
N THR A 87 -5.98 -0.34 -2.51
CA THR A 87 -6.94 0.58 -1.91
C THR A 87 -8.39 0.20 -2.20
N GLY A 88 -9.26 0.37 -1.21
CA GLY A 88 -10.71 0.19 -1.36
C GLY A 88 -11.47 1.51 -1.59
N ARG A 89 -10.84 2.66 -1.34
CA ARG A 89 -11.45 4.00 -1.47
C ARG A 89 -10.77 4.92 -2.48
N GLY A 90 -9.52 4.63 -2.79
CA GLY A 90 -8.69 5.42 -3.69
C GLY A 90 -8.14 6.69 -3.05
N THR A 91 -6.92 7.03 -3.44
CA THR A 91 -6.21 8.25 -3.07
C THR A 91 -5.44 8.77 -4.26
N PRO A 92 -5.35 10.11 -4.47
CA PRO A 92 -4.67 10.67 -5.65
C PRO A 92 -3.14 10.70 -5.53
N PHE A 93 -2.55 10.55 -4.34
CA PHE A 93 -1.12 10.70 -4.14
C PHE A 93 -0.29 9.74 -5.01
N GLY A 94 0.94 10.14 -5.33
CA GLY A 94 1.97 9.27 -5.88
C GLY A 94 3.30 9.57 -5.19
N SER A 95 4.15 8.57 -5.00
CA SER A 95 5.49 8.78 -4.47
C SER A 95 6.48 9.10 -5.59
N PHE A 96 7.75 9.33 -5.23
CA PHE A 96 8.82 9.61 -6.19
C PHE A 96 9.25 8.39 -7.04
N VAL A 97 8.78 7.20 -6.72
CA VAL A 97 8.85 6.00 -7.56
C VAL A 97 7.48 5.67 -8.14
N PRO A 98 7.38 4.92 -9.25
CA PRO A 98 6.09 4.46 -9.77
C PRO A 98 5.22 3.88 -8.66
N THR A 99 4.04 4.46 -8.44
CA THR A 99 3.11 4.05 -7.39
C THR A 99 1.85 3.51 -8.03
N MET A 100 1.88 2.22 -8.39
CA MET A 100 0.76 1.52 -9.01
C MET A 100 -0.39 1.37 -8.00
N LYS A 101 -1.52 1.96 -8.29
CA LYS A 101 -2.72 1.85 -7.45
C LYS A 101 -3.64 0.74 -7.93
N ILE A 102 -3.89 -0.19 -7.03
CA ILE A 102 -4.68 -1.39 -7.28
C ILE A 102 -5.99 -1.26 -6.52
N SER A 103 -7.11 -1.21 -7.22
CA SER A 103 -8.41 -1.20 -6.58
C SER A 103 -8.82 -2.61 -6.16
N THR A 104 -9.39 -2.72 -4.96
CA THR A 104 -9.94 -3.96 -4.42
C THR A 104 -11.40 -4.19 -4.83
N ASN A 105 -12.00 -3.25 -5.55
CA ASN A 105 -13.38 -3.36 -6.05
C ASN A 105 -13.56 -2.57 -7.35
N THR A 106 -14.39 -3.09 -8.23
CA THR A 106 -14.67 -2.51 -9.56
C THR A 106 -15.43 -1.18 -9.47
N ALA A 107 -16.25 -0.99 -8.46
CA ALA A 107 -16.97 0.28 -8.27
C ALA A 107 -16.00 1.46 -8.07
N LEU A 108 -14.93 1.26 -7.32
CA LEU A 108 -13.86 2.25 -7.17
C LEU A 108 -13.15 2.51 -8.50
N PHE A 109 -12.75 1.43 -9.19
CA PHE A 109 -12.06 1.53 -10.47
C PHE A 109 -12.87 2.36 -11.48
N ASN A 110 -14.15 2.06 -11.63
CA ASN A 110 -15.04 2.78 -12.55
C ASN A 110 -15.23 4.25 -12.16
N ARG A 111 -15.36 4.54 -10.85
CA ARG A 111 -15.57 5.89 -10.35
C ARG A 111 -14.32 6.78 -10.39
N LYS A 112 -13.15 6.18 -10.17
CA LYS A 112 -11.87 6.89 -10.03
C LYS A 112 -10.78 6.34 -10.95
N GLY A 113 -11.14 5.89 -12.15
CA GLY A 113 -10.21 5.27 -13.10
C GLY A 113 -8.99 6.13 -13.45
N SER A 114 -9.09 7.46 -13.31
CA SER A 114 -7.94 8.35 -13.50
C SER A 114 -6.92 8.32 -12.35
N TRP A 115 -7.22 7.65 -11.23
CA TRP A 115 -6.32 7.50 -10.09
C TRP A 115 -5.85 6.07 -9.92
N ILE A 116 -6.59 5.12 -10.48
CA ILE A 116 -6.38 3.68 -10.28
C ILE A 116 -5.79 3.09 -11.56
N ASP A 117 -4.76 2.29 -11.40
CA ASP A 117 -4.02 1.69 -12.50
C ASP A 117 -4.52 0.28 -12.82
N PHE A 118 -4.94 -0.49 -11.80
CA PHE A 118 -5.34 -1.87 -11.96
C PHE A 118 -6.61 -2.21 -11.16
N ASN A 119 -7.54 -2.94 -11.78
CA ASN A 119 -8.73 -3.46 -11.10
C ASN A 119 -8.52 -4.93 -10.70
N ALA A 120 -8.39 -5.17 -9.38
CA ALA A 120 -8.37 -6.51 -8.81
C ALA A 120 -9.76 -6.95 -8.31
N GLY A 121 -10.75 -6.05 -8.34
CA GLY A 121 -12.13 -6.34 -7.86
C GLY A 121 -12.85 -7.39 -8.70
N THR A 122 -12.45 -7.58 -9.94
CA THR A 122 -13.02 -8.58 -10.86
C THR A 122 -12.91 -10.02 -10.38
N ILE A 123 -11.95 -10.32 -9.48
CA ILE A 123 -11.80 -11.64 -8.83
C ILE A 123 -13.09 -12.09 -8.14
N VAL A 124 -13.83 -11.16 -7.52
CA VAL A 124 -15.08 -11.48 -6.79
C VAL A 124 -16.32 -11.36 -7.68
N GLU A 125 -16.16 -11.02 -8.95
CA GLU A 125 -17.27 -10.79 -9.88
C GLU A 125 -17.35 -11.89 -10.95
N HIS A 126 -16.32 -12.05 -11.76
CA HIS A 126 -16.38 -12.92 -12.94
C HIS A 126 -15.03 -13.47 -13.43
N GLU A 127 -13.89 -12.99 -12.94
CA GLU A 127 -12.56 -13.48 -13.31
C GLU A 127 -12.01 -14.45 -12.27
N THR A 128 -11.27 -15.43 -12.69
CA THR A 128 -10.49 -16.30 -11.79
C THR A 128 -9.25 -15.57 -11.27
N ILE A 129 -8.71 -16.07 -10.16
CA ILE A 129 -7.44 -15.53 -9.60
C ILE A 129 -6.31 -15.65 -10.61
N GLU A 130 -6.27 -16.75 -11.37
CA GLU A 130 -5.25 -17.01 -12.39
C GLU A 130 -5.29 -15.98 -13.51
N GLU A 131 -6.47 -15.68 -14.06
CA GLU A 131 -6.67 -14.67 -15.11
C GLU A 131 -6.25 -13.28 -14.65
N VAL A 132 -6.69 -12.88 -13.44
CA VAL A 132 -6.32 -11.58 -12.88
C VAL A 132 -4.82 -11.51 -12.59
N ASN A 133 -4.21 -12.60 -12.11
CA ASN A 133 -2.78 -12.66 -11.84
C ASN A 133 -1.95 -12.54 -13.12
N GLU A 134 -2.34 -13.23 -14.19
CA GLU A 134 -1.66 -13.11 -15.50
C GLU A 134 -1.72 -11.66 -16.01
N ARG A 135 -2.89 -11.05 -16.00
CA ARG A 135 -3.09 -9.66 -16.39
C ARG A 135 -2.29 -8.68 -15.52
N PHE A 136 -2.22 -8.96 -14.21
CA PHE A 136 -1.46 -8.16 -13.26
C PHE A 136 0.05 -8.23 -13.50
N ILE A 137 0.59 -9.44 -13.73
CA ILE A 137 2.02 -9.64 -14.00
C ILE A 137 2.40 -8.95 -15.32
N ASN A 138 1.59 -9.08 -16.37
CA ASN A 138 1.84 -8.41 -17.65
C ASN A 138 1.91 -6.89 -17.45
N TYR A 139 0.96 -6.31 -16.71
CA TYR A 139 0.98 -4.87 -16.44
C TYR A 139 2.18 -4.45 -15.56
N LEU A 140 2.62 -5.28 -14.61
CA LEU A 140 3.85 -5.02 -13.86
C LEU A 140 5.08 -4.96 -14.77
N ILE A 141 5.16 -5.87 -15.75
CA ILE A 141 6.24 -5.89 -16.74
C ILE A 141 6.20 -4.63 -17.60
N ASP A 142 5.04 -4.20 -18.04
CA ASP A 142 4.87 -2.99 -18.84
C ASP A 142 5.35 -1.75 -18.07
N VAL A 143 4.94 -1.60 -16.81
CA VAL A 143 5.41 -0.50 -15.95
C VAL A 143 6.92 -0.58 -15.69
N ALA A 144 7.45 -1.77 -15.44
CA ALA A 144 8.89 -1.98 -15.29
C ALA A 144 9.67 -1.69 -16.58
N SER A 145 9.00 -1.79 -17.73
CA SER A 145 9.57 -1.49 -19.05
C SER A 145 9.40 -0.02 -19.47
N GLY A 146 8.76 0.81 -18.63
CA GLY A 146 8.66 2.26 -18.84
C GLY A 146 7.26 2.79 -19.11
N GLU A 147 6.20 1.97 -19.02
CA GLU A 147 4.85 2.49 -19.04
C GLU A 147 4.60 3.30 -17.77
N LEU A 148 4.09 4.53 -17.96
CA LEU A 148 3.81 5.42 -16.84
C LEU A 148 2.50 5.05 -16.15
N VAL A 149 2.51 4.97 -14.84
CA VAL A 149 1.29 4.85 -14.02
C VAL A 149 0.56 6.20 -13.91
N ASN A 150 -0.70 6.17 -13.50
CA ASN A 150 -1.58 7.35 -13.51
C ASN A 150 -1.05 8.54 -12.69
N ASN A 151 -0.38 8.29 -11.55
CA ASN A 151 0.22 9.38 -10.78
C ASN A 151 1.40 10.04 -11.53
N GLU A 152 2.18 9.27 -12.27
CA GLU A 152 3.28 9.82 -13.08
C GLU A 152 2.74 10.62 -14.27
N LYS A 153 1.72 10.11 -14.98
CA LYS A 153 1.02 10.83 -16.07
C LYS A 153 0.48 12.18 -15.60
N LYS A 154 0.15 12.31 -14.31
CA LYS A 154 -0.35 13.56 -13.68
C LYS A 154 0.74 14.33 -12.94
N ASN A 155 1.97 13.87 -12.99
CA ASN A 155 3.11 14.46 -12.27
C ASN A 155 2.90 14.56 -10.74
N TYR A 156 2.19 13.60 -10.13
CA TYR A 156 2.09 13.48 -8.67
C TYR A 156 3.29 12.67 -8.17
N ARG A 157 4.26 13.37 -7.57
CA ARG A 157 5.53 12.80 -7.10
C ARG A 157 5.87 13.39 -5.74
N GLU A 158 5.05 13.04 -4.75
CA GLU A 158 5.22 13.53 -3.39
C GLU A 158 6.28 12.73 -2.65
N ILE A 159 6.90 13.37 -1.67
CA ILE A 159 7.86 12.78 -0.75
C ILE A 159 7.55 13.24 0.67
N ALA A 160 7.63 12.32 1.62
CA ALA A 160 7.52 12.63 3.03
C ALA A 160 8.91 12.82 3.66
N ILE A 161 9.01 13.78 4.57
CA ILE A 161 10.23 13.96 5.36
C ILE A 161 10.24 12.93 6.49
N PHE A 162 11.31 12.15 6.59
CA PHE A 162 11.50 11.20 7.67
C PHE A 162 11.68 11.93 9.00
N LYS A 163 10.96 11.45 10.01
CA LYS A 163 11.05 11.95 11.39
C LYS A 163 11.28 10.78 12.33
N THR A 164 12.08 11.01 13.36
CA THR A 164 12.15 10.12 14.53
C THR A 164 11.02 10.43 15.50
N GLY A 165 10.42 9.41 16.10
CA GLY A 165 9.30 9.55 17.00
C GLY A 165 7.94 9.32 16.33
N VAL A 166 6.88 9.85 16.93
CA VAL A 166 5.52 9.67 16.44
C VAL A 166 5.28 10.56 15.22
N THR A 167 4.96 9.94 14.10
CA THR A 167 4.49 10.64 12.89
C THR A 167 2.99 10.41 12.71
N LEU A 168 2.26 11.44 12.31
CA LEU A 168 0.82 11.36 12.04
C LEU A 168 0.52 10.54 10.80
#